data_6afa3ccef6bab604b523aa6a9e11ea7c
#
_entry.id   6afa3ccef6bab604b523aa6a9e11ea7c
#
_cell.length_a   1.000
_cell.length_b   1.000
_cell.length_c   1.000
_cell.angle_alpha   90.00
_cell.angle_beta   90.00
_cell.angle_gamma   90.00
#
_symmetry.space_group_name_H-M   'P 1'
#
loop_
_entity.id
_entity.type
_entity.pdbx_description
1 polymer ?
#
loop_
_entity_poly.entity_id
_entity_poly.type
_entity_poly.pdbx_seq_one_letter_code
_entity_poly.pdbx_strand_id
1 'polypeptide(L)'
;MALTLRDVQQDVAKQTLKPIYLIQGTDQYLLDQVRSAFVSLIPDEDRTLNLAQFDMRETPLGVAVDDARSVPFFGDRRVVMIDDAYFLTGENPRTKVEHHVEDLIAYAEHPEPQTVLVIFAPYEKLDSRKKVVKLLKEQAAYLAFGDLTEKDVRSMITDKLRQNGFEMSGPAIQLLVRLTNMSLTQIMSELD
;
A
#
# COMPACT_ATOMS: atom_id res chain seq x y z
N MET A 1 -14.98 -9.96 -1.59
CA MET A 1 -15.02 -8.81 -2.53
C MET A 1 -13.61 -8.22 -2.53
N ALA A 2 -13.00 -7.94 -3.67
CA ALA A 2 -11.67 -7.33 -3.68
C ALA A 2 -11.74 -5.91 -3.10
N LEU A 3 -10.77 -5.55 -2.26
CA LEU A 3 -10.69 -4.22 -1.66
C LEU A 3 -10.32 -3.20 -2.74
N THR A 4 -10.82 -1.97 -2.60
CA THR A 4 -10.47 -0.84 -3.47
C THR A 4 -9.67 0.22 -2.70
N LEU A 5 -9.00 1.14 -3.40
CA LEU A 5 -8.35 2.30 -2.77
C LEU A 5 -9.33 3.09 -1.89
N ARG A 6 -10.57 3.26 -2.37
CA ARG A 6 -11.62 3.97 -1.65
C ARG A 6 -12.00 3.25 -0.34
N ASP A 7 -12.03 1.92 -0.34
CA ASP A 7 -12.31 1.15 0.87
C ASP A 7 -11.19 1.35 1.90
N VAL A 8 -9.92 1.33 1.48
CA VAL A 8 -8.78 1.62 2.38
C VAL A 8 -8.89 3.03 2.96
N GLN A 9 -9.18 4.03 2.12
CA GLN A 9 -9.35 5.41 2.58
C GLN A 9 -10.53 5.54 3.56
N GLN A 10 -11.62 4.80 3.35
CA GLN A 10 -12.75 4.76 4.27
C GLN A 10 -12.42 4.05 5.59
N ASP A 11 -11.69 2.94 5.55
CA ASP A 11 -11.23 2.23 6.74
C ASP A 11 -10.37 3.15 7.62
N VAL A 12 -9.45 3.89 6.98
CA VAL A 12 -8.61 4.89 7.65
C VAL A 12 -9.46 6.01 8.25
N ALA A 13 -10.35 6.62 7.47
CA ALA A 13 -11.18 7.74 7.91
C ALA A 13 -12.13 7.35 9.06
N LYS A 14 -12.65 6.13 9.05
CA LYS A 14 -13.56 5.59 10.09
C LYS A 14 -12.83 4.88 11.22
N GLN A 15 -11.52 4.73 11.13
CA GLN A 15 -10.68 3.95 12.05
C GLN A 15 -11.13 2.49 12.22
N THR A 16 -11.74 1.91 11.18
CA THR A 16 -12.19 0.51 11.13
C THR A 16 -11.14 -0.38 10.49
N LEU A 17 -9.91 -0.29 11.01
CA LEU A 17 -8.72 -0.89 10.41
C LEU A 17 -8.63 -2.39 10.64
N LYS A 18 -8.08 -3.09 9.66
CA LYS A 18 -7.60 -4.45 9.82
C LYS A 18 -6.15 -4.45 10.33
N PRO A 19 -5.71 -5.48 11.02
CA PRO A 19 -4.34 -5.54 11.55
C PRO A 19 -3.28 -5.66 10.46
N ILE A 20 -3.63 -6.25 9.31
CA ILE A 20 -2.70 -6.45 8.19
C ILE A 20 -3.36 -6.03 6.88
N TYR A 21 -2.63 -5.25 6.09
CA TYR A 21 -2.97 -4.91 4.71
C TYR A 21 -1.89 -5.41 3.76
N LEU A 22 -2.30 -6.06 2.67
CA LEU A 22 -1.42 -6.45 1.57
C LEU A 22 -1.79 -5.65 0.33
N ILE A 23 -0.86 -4.83 -0.15
CA ILE A 23 -1.06 -3.92 -1.27
C ILE A 23 -0.19 -4.39 -2.44
N GLN A 24 -0.81 -4.77 -3.53
CA GLN A 24 -0.14 -5.26 -4.74
C GLN A 24 -0.41 -4.34 -5.92
N GLY A 25 0.59 -4.12 -6.76
CA GLY A 25 0.47 -3.38 -8.02
C GLY A 25 1.70 -2.58 -8.34
N THR A 26 1.86 -2.17 -9.59
CA THR A 26 3.05 -1.50 -10.10
C THR A 26 2.89 0.02 -10.27
N ASP A 27 1.67 0.53 -10.16
CA ASP A 27 1.43 1.97 -10.31
C ASP A 27 1.82 2.73 -9.03
N GLN A 28 2.88 3.53 -9.14
CA GLN A 28 3.47 4.23 -8.01
C GLN A 28 2.48 5.25 -7.39
N TYR A 29 1.71 5.96 -8.21
CA TYR A 29 0.74 6.92 -7.69
C TYR A 29 -0.30 6.25 -6.77
N LEU A 30 -0.83 5.10 -7.19
CA LEU A 30 -1.80 4.36 -6.38
C LEU A 30 -1.18 3.82 -5.07
N LEU A 31 0.05 3.31 -5.14
CA LEU A 31 0.77 2.86 -3.95
C LEU A 31 1.01 4.02 -2.97
N ASP A 32 1.38 5.20 -3.48
CA ASP A 32 1.63 6.40 -2.66
C ASP A 32 0.32 6.96 -2.06
N GLN A 33 -0.82 6.85 -2.75
CA GLN A 33 -2.12 7.20 -2.19
C GLN A 33 -2.48 6.32 -0.98
N VAL A 34 -2.23 5.00 -1.09
CA VAL A 34 -2.42 4.08 0.04
C VAL A 34 -1.47 4.41 1.18
N ARG A 35 -0.19 4.63 0.87
CA ARG A 35 0.83 5.00 1.85
C ARG A 35 0.43 6.27 2.62
N SER A 36 0.06 7.31 1.91
CA SER A 36 -0.35 8.59 2.49
C SER A 36 -1.56 8.44 3.40
N ALA A 37 -2.52 7.59 3.03
CA ALA A 37 -3.67 7.31 3.88
C ALA A 37 -3.25 6.69 5.22
N PHE A 38 -2.35 5.69 5.23
CA PHE A 38 -1.87 5.09 6.48
C PHE A 38 -0.95 6.01 7.29
N VAL A 39 -0.11 6.82 6.64
CA VAL A 39 0.71 7.84 7.32
C VAL A 39 -0.18 8.83 8.07
N SER A 40 -1.34 9.20 7.52
CA SER A 40 -2.27 10.14 8.15
C SER A 40 -2.93 9.62 9.43
N LEU A 41 -2.83 8.32 9.72
CA LEU A 41 -3.30 7.74 10.99
C LEU A 41 -2.47 8.18 12.19
N ILE A 42 -1.22 8.54 11.96
CA ILE A 42 -0.28 8.92 13.03
C ILE A 42 -0.08 10.44 12.99
N PRO A 43 -0.41 11.16 14.08
CA PRO A 43 -0.12 12.58 14.20
C PRO A 43 1.35 12.89 13.93
N ASP A 44 1.65 14.05 13.36
CA ASP A 44 3.01 14.42 12.93
C ASP A 44 4.02 14.34 14.07
N GLU A 45 3.63 14.76 15.28
CA GLU A 45 4.44 14.71 16.49
C GLU A 45 4.78 13.27 16.94
N ASP A 46 3.93 12.30 16.63
CA ASP A 46 4.09 10.90 17.05
C ASP A 46 4.75 10.01 15.99
N ARG A 47 4.95 10.50 14.75
CA ARG A 47 5.46 9.71 13.63
C ARG A 47 6.81 9.09 13.89
N THR A 48 7.70 9.80 14.55
CA THR A 48 9.05 9.27 14.87
C THR A 48 9.01 8.02 15.74
N LEU A 49 7.96 7.85 16.55
CA LEU A 49 7.83 6.76 17.50
C LEU A 49 6.86 5.68 17.04
N ASN A 50 5.82 6.05 16.29
CA ASN A 50 4.70 5.17 15.99
C ASN A 50 4.53 4.88 14.49
N LEU A 51 5.40 5.40 13.62
CA LEU A 51 5.44 5.08 12.20
C LEU A 51 6.83 4.54 11.84
N ALA A 52 6.89 3.29 11.44
CA ALA A 52 8.13 2.66 10.99
C ALA A 52 7.98 2.20 9.53
N GLN A 53 9.08 2.23 8.78
CA GLN A 53 9.12 1.87 7.37
C GLN A 53 10.40 1.10 7.08
N PHE A 54 10.28 -0.06 6.45
CA PHE A 54 11.38 -1.00 6.22
C PHE A 54 11.41 -1.42 4.76
N ASP A 55 12.52 -1.13 4.08
CA ASP A 55 12.78 -1.64 2.73
C ASP A 55 13.36 -3.05 2.83
N MET A 56 12.71 -4.02 2.21
CA MET A 56 13.16 -5.42 2.24
C MET A 56 14.43 -5.69 1.43
N ARG A 57 14.89 -4.74 0.64
CA ARG A 57 16.20 -4.85 -0.01
C ARG A 57 17.35 -4.57 0.94
N GLU A 58 17.10 -3.87 2.03
CA GLU A 58 18.10 -3.40 2.99
C GLU A 58 17.93 -4.03 4.37
N THR A 59 16.67 -4.37 4.75
CA THR A 59 16.33 -4.80 6.10
C THR A 59 15.75 -6.22 6.11
N PRO A 60 16.20 -7.12 7.00
CA PRO A 60 15.58 -8.42 7.19
C PRO A 60 14.12 -8.31 7.64
N LEU A 61 13.27 -9.18 7.11
CA LEU A 61 11.84 -9.21 7.44
C LEU A 61 11.57 -9.35 8.94
N GLY A 62 12.37 -10.13 9.65
CA GLY A 62 12.26 -10.32 11.11
C GLY A 62 12.31 -9.00 11.88
N VAL A 63 13.13 -8.04 11.45
CA VAL A 63 13.22 -6.71 12.10
C VAL A 63 11.87 -5.95 11.97
N ALA A 64 11.28 -5.95 10.78
CA ALA A 64 9.99 -5.31 10.57
C ALA A 64 8.85 -6.00 11.33
N VAL A 65 8.89 -7.34 11.41
CA VAL A 65 7.90 -8.13 12.15
C VAL A 65 8.04 -7.92 13.66
N ASP A 66 9.27 -7.85 14.18
CA ASP A 66 9.51 -7.57 15.60
C ASP A 66 9.05 -6.16 15.99
N ASP A 67 9.26 -5.20 15.08
CA ASP A 67 8.73 -3.85 15.27
C ASP A 67 7.18 -3.83 15.25
N ALA A 68 6.57 -4.62 14.38
CA ALA A 68 5.10 -4.74 14.30
C ALA A 68 4.46 -5.40 15.54
N ARG A 69 5.23 -6.19 16.31
CA ARG A 69 4.79 -6.75 17.61
C ARG A 69 4.83 -5.74 18.75
N SER A 70 5.46 -4.60 18.52
CA SER A 70 5.56 -3.55 19.52
C SER A 70 4.25 -2.77 19.63
N VAL A 71 3.83 -2.46 20.84
CA VAL A 71 2.71 -1.55 21.10
C VAL A 71 3.11 -0.11 20.79
N PRO A 72 2.16 0.81 20.49
CA PRO A 72 2.47 2.22 20.31
C PRO A 72 3.12 2.80 21.57
N PHE A 73 4.09 3.68 21.37
CA PHE A 73 4.81 4.30 22.48
C PHE A 73 3.94 5.36 23.18
N PHE A 74 3.22 6.16 22.40
CA PHE A 74 2.14 7.06 22.84
C PHE A 74 0.99 6.94 21.83
N GLY A 75 -0.22 7.30 22.26
CA GLY A 75 -1.40 7.22 21.40
C GLY A 75 -1.96 5.79 21.27
N ASP A 76 -2.89 5.64 20.34
CA ASP A 76 -3.71 4.42 20.25
C ASP A 76 -3.24 3.44 19.19
N ARG A 77 -2.31 3.86 18.31
CA ARG A 77 -1.91 3.07 17.14
C ARG A 77 -0.46 3.23 16.75
N ARG A 78 0.07 2.12 16.21
CA ARG A 78 1.34 2.03 15.52
C ARG A 78 1.09 1.63 14.07
N VAL A 79 1.85 2.18 13.13
CA VAL A 79 1.86 1.79 11.72
C VAL A 79 3.24 1.31 11.34
N VAL A 80 3.33 0.10 10.82
CA VAL A 80 4.57 -0.48 10.29
C VAL A 80 4.37 -0.75 8.81
N MET A 81 5.24 -0.21 7.97
CA MET A 81 5.23 -0.40 6.53
C MET A 81 6.40 -1.25 6.08
N ILE A 82 6.10 -2.27 5.30
CA ILE A 82 7.09 -3.12 4.62
C ILE A 82 7.05 -2.75 3.14
N ASP A 83 8.15 -2.24 2.64
CA ASP A 83 8.32 -1.88 1.24
C ASP A 83 9.07 -2.96 0.48
N ASP A 84 8.73 -3.10 -0.80
CA ASP A 84 9.38 -4.03 -1.73
C ASP A 84 9.40 -5.49 -1.24
N ALA A 85 8.21 -6.00 -0.92
CA ALA A 85 8.03 -7.37 -0.42
C ALA A 85 8.28 -8.43 -1.52
N TYR A 86 9.48 -8.43 -2.15
CA TYR A 86 9.85 -9.32 -3.25
C TYR A 86 9.82 -10.80 -2.84
N PHE A 87 10.01 -11.11 -1.56
CA PHE A 87 9.92 -12.47 -1.04
C PHE A 87 8.53 -13.11 -1.24
N LEU A 88 7.50 -12.30 -1.56
CA LEU A 88 6.17 -12.79 -1.94
C LEU A 88 6.07 -13.19 -3.41
N THR A 89 7.09 -12.91 -4.22
CA THR A 89 7.14 -13.18 -5.66
C THR A 89 8.01 -14.39 -5.98
N GLY A 90 8.11 -14.73 -7.26
CA GLY A 90 9.11 -15.68 -7.76
C GLY A 90 10.48 -15.04 -8.03
N GLU A 91 10.62 -13.74 -7.81
CA GLU A 91 11.88 -13.04 -8.02
C GLU A 91 12.89 -13.38 -6.93
N ASN A 92 14.16 -13.43 -7.33
CA ASN A 92 15.29 -13.60 -6.42
C ASN A 92 16.31 -12.48 -6.70
N PRO A 93 16.05 -11.27 -6.21
CA PRO A 93 16.97 -10.17 -6.42
C PRO A 93 18.33 -10.47 -5.78
N ARG A 94 19.40 -9.95 -6.37
CA ARG A 94 20.77 -10.09 -5.83
C ARG A 94 20.94 -9.20 -4.59
N THR A 95 20.24 -9.53 -3.52
CA THR A 95 20.42 -8.89 -2.22
C THR A 95 21.22 -9.81 -1.30
N LYS A 96 21.87 -9.22 -0.28
CA LYS A 96 22.52 -9.99 0.79
C LYS A 96 21.60 -10.20 1.99
N VAL A 97 20.34 -9.72 1.89
CA VAL A 97 19.37 -9.77 2.98
C VAL A 97 18.62 -11.09 2.91
N GLU A 98 18.64 -11.85 3.99
CA GLU A 98 17.85 -13.06 4.14
C GLU A 98 16.53 -12.76 4.85
N HIS A 99 15.42 -13.32 4.34
CA HIS A 99 14.11 -13.17 4.92
C HIS A 99 13.58 -14.51 5.43
N HIS A 100 13.29 -14.56 6.72
CA HIS A 100 12.58 -15.69 7.34
C HIS A 100 11.07 -15.40 7.25
N VAL A 101 10.41 -15.93 6.21
CA VAL A 101 8.97 -15.68 5.98
C VAL A 101 8.07 -16.33 7.03
N GLU A 102 8.60 -17.27 7.78
CA GLU A 102 7.96 -17.94 8.93
C GLU A 102 7.60 -16.92 10.02
N ASP A 103 8.42 -15.88 10.22
CA ASP A 103 8.16 -14.83 11.21
C ASP A 103 6.88 -14.06 10.86
N LEU A 104 6.68 -13.75 9.56
CA LEU A 104 5.47 -13.09 9.09
C LEU A 104 4.25 -14.00 9.16
N ILE A 105 4.41 -15.29 8.89
CA ILE A 105 3.34 -16.28 9.04
C ILE A 105 2.90 -16.35 10.51
N ALA A 106 3.83 -16.45 11.44
CA ALA A 106 3.53 -16.49 12.87
C ALA A 106 2.89 -15.18 13.37
N TYR A 107 3.32 -14.04 12.84
CA TYR A 107 2.70 -12.75 13.15
C TYR A 107 1.26 -12.68 12.63
N ALA A 108 1.01 -13.13 11.41
CA ALA A 108 -0.31 -13.08 10.81
C ALA A 108 -1.36 -13.95 11.54
N GLU A 109 -0.92 -15.01 12.21
CA GLU A 109 -1.79 -15.84 13.05
C GLU A 109 -2.22 -15.10 14.34
N HIS A 110 -1.36 -14.21 14.87
CA HIS A 110 -1.59 -13.48 16.13
C HIS A 110 -1.07 -12.04 16.00
N PRO A 111 -1.69 -11.19 15.18
CA PRO A 111 -1.25 -9.82 14.98
C PRO A 111 -1.50 -8.94 16.22
N GLU A 112 -0.61 -7.97 16.44
CA GLU A 112 -0.78 -6.98 17.50
C GLU A 112 -2.01 -6.10 17.20
N PRO A 113 -3.01 -6.04 18.08
CA PRO A 113 -4.27 -5.32 17.82
C PRO A 113 -4.13 -3.81 17.64
N GLN A 114 -3.11 -3.21 18.25
CA GLN A 114 -2.85 -1.77 18.18
C GLN A 114 -1.91 -1.39 17.02
N THR A 115 -1.38 -2.37 16.28
CA THR A 115 -0.50 -2.16 15.14
C THR A 115 -1.23 -2.45 13.83
N VAL A 116 -1.00 -1.59 12.84
CA VAL A 116 -1.40 -1.81 11.45
C VAL A 116 -0.15 -2.12 10.65
N LEU A 117 -0.01 -3.36 10.20
CA LEU A 117 1.07 -3.78 9.31
C LEU A 117 0.62 -3.63 7.87
N VAL A 118 1.32 -2.79 7.09
CA VAL A 118 1.02 -2.54 5.67
C VAL A 118 2.17 -3.07 4.82
N ILE A 119 1.89 -4.06 3.98
CA ILE A 119 2.88 -4.73 3.14
C ILE A 119 2.68 -4.28 1.69
N PHE A 120 3.66 -3.56 1.15
CA PHE A 120 3.68 -3.14 -0.24
C PHE A 120 4.47 -4.14 -1.09
N ALA A 121 3.78 -4.69 -2.07
CA ALA A 121 4.35 -5.58 -3.09
C ALA A 121 4.20 -4.91 -4.47
N PRO A 122 5.18 -4.09 -4.91
CA PRO A 122 5.13 -3.33 -6.17
C PRO A 122 5.36 -4.25 -7.39
N TYR A 123 4.58 -5.32 -7.48
CA TYR A 123 4.73 -6.38 -8.48
C TYR A 123 3.39 -6.73 -9.12
N GLU A 124 3.43 -7.06 -10.42
CA GLU A 124 2.24 -7.51 -11.15
C GLU A 124 1.66 -8.81 -10.56
N LYS A 125 2.53 -9.72 -10.12
CA LYS A 125 2.12 -11.05 -9.66
C LYS A 125 2.85 -11.48 -8.40
N LEU A 126 2.09 -12.08 -7.48
CA LEU A 126 2.62 -12.79 -6.32
C LEU A 126 2.66 -14.29 -6.62
N ASP A 127 3.64 -14.99 -6.04
CA ASP A 127 3.73 -16.45 -6.20
C ASP A 127 2.72 -17.16 -5.27
N SER A 128 1.55 -17.46 -5.81
CA SER A 128 0.46 -18.12 -5.09
C SER A 128 0.76 -19.54 -4.61
N ARG A 129 1.91 -20.13 -4.98
CA ARG A 129 2.37 -21.41 -4.45
C ARG A 129 2.93 -21.26 -3.03
N LYS A 130 3.48 -20.08 -2.70
CA LYS A 130 4.06 -19.80 -1.38
C LYS A 130 2.99 -19.77 -0.29
N LYS A 131 3.26 -20.46 0.83
CA LYS A 131 2.37 -20.53 1.99
C LYS A 131 2.04 -19.14 2.53
N VAL A 132 3.03 -18.26 2.65
CA VAL A 132 2.86 -16.89 3.14
C VAL A 132 1.91 -16.08 2.25
N VAL A 133 1.97 -16.23 0.93
CA VAL A 133 1.07 -15.53 -0.01
C VAL A 133 -0.37 -15.99 0.15
N LYS A 134 -0.58 -17.32 0.30
CA LYS A 134 -1.92 -17.88 0.55
C LYS A 134 -2.50 -17.33 1.84
N LEU A 135 -1.72 -17.39 2.92
CA LEU A 135 -2.13 -16.91 4.24
C LEU A 135 -2.49 -15.42 4.22
N LEU A 136 -1.63 -14.58 3.64
CA LEU A 136 -1.88 -13.15 3.56
C LEU A 136 -3.13 -12.82 2.72
N LYS A 137 -3.36 -13.53 1.61
CA LYS A 137 -4.58 -13.33 0.81
C LYS A 137 -5.87 -13.74 1.53
N GLU A 138 -5.79 -14.66 2.48
CA GLU A 138 -6.93 -15.12 3.27
C GLU A 138 -7.18 -14.25 4.50
N GLN A 139 -6.13 -13.78 5.17
CA GLN A 139 -6.23 -13.11 6.48
C GLN A 139 -6.05 -11.61 6.42
N ALA A 140 -5.25 -11.09 5.49
CA ALA A 140 -5.04 -9.65 5.34
C ALA A 140 -6.17 -8.98 4.53
N ALA A 141 -6.32 -7.68 4.73
CA ALA A 141 -7.07 -6.83 3.83
C ALA A 141 -6.26 -6.69 2.53
N TYR A 142 -6.65 -7.43 1.50
CA TYR A 142 -5.90 -7.52 0.25
C TYR A 142 -6.44 -6.58 -0.82
N LEU A 143 -5.60 -5.65 -1.25
CA LEU A 143 -5.84 -4.73 -2.36
C LEU A 143 -4.85 -5.01 -3.49
N ALA A 144 -5.36 -5.33 -4.67
CA ALA A 144 -4.56 -5.51 -5.86
C ALA A 144 -4.96 -4.48 -6.92
N PHE A 145 -4.02 -3.65 -7.32
CA PHE A 145 -4.14 -2.79 -8.48
C PHE A 145 -3.77 -3.58 -9.73
N GLY A 146 -4.73 -3.75 -10.63
CA GLY A 146 -4.49 -4.28 -11.98
C GLY A 146 -4.00 -3.20 -12.95
N ASP A 147 -3.83 -3.59 -14.19
CA ASP A 147 -3.54 -2.63 -15.26
C ASP A 147 -4.68 -1.64 -15.40
N LEU A 148 -4.35 -0.36 -15.36
CA LEU A 148 -5.33 0.72 -15.52
C LEU A 148 -5.74 0.82 -16.98
N THR A 149 -7.04 0.85 -17.22
CA THR A 149 -7.58 1.19 -18.53
C THR A 149 -7.66 2.69 -18.70
N GLU A 150 -7.71 3.17 -19.97
CA GLU A 150 -7.95 4.60 -20.26
C GLU A 150 -9.23 5.10 -19.57
N LYS A 151 -10.26 4.26 -19.47
CA LYS A 151 -11.51 4.58 -18.77
C LYS A 151 -11.27 4.83 -17.28
N ASP A 152 -10.44 4.00 -16.63
CA ASP A 152 -10.12 4.15 -15.21
C ASP A 152 -9.36 5.47 -14.97
N VAL A 153 -8.36 5.75 -15.80
CA VAL A 153 -7.57 7.00 -15.73
C VAL A 153 -8.48 8.21 -15.92
N ARG A 154 -9.37 8.20 -16.90
CA ARG A 154 -10.34 9.29 -17.12
C ARG A 154 -11.28 9.50 -15.94
N SER A 155 -11.75 8.41 -15.32
CA SER A 155 -12.58 8.49 -14.11
C SER A 155 -11.82 9.15 -12.97
N MET A 156 -10.57 8.74 -12.74
CA MET A 156 -9.72 9.33 -11.69
C MET A 156 -9.44 10.81 -11.92
N ILE A 157 -9.18 11.24 -13.16
CA ILE A 157 -9.04 12.66 -13.53
C ILE A 157 -10.31 13.42 -13.16
N THR A 158 -11.47 12.91 -13.57
CA THR A 158 -12.76 13.56 -13.33
C THR A 158 -13.04 13.68 -11.83
N ASP A 159 -12.75 12.65 -11.06
CA ASP A 159 -12.95 12.64 -9.61
C ASP A 159 -12.01 13.64 -8.91
N LYS A 160 -10.74 13.71 -9.31
CA LYS A 160 -9.77 14.68 -8.80
C LYS A 160 -10.20 16.11 -9.09
N LEU A 161 -10.59 16.41 -10.32
CA LEU A 161 -11.07 17.74 -10.73
C LEU A 161 -12.31 18.14 -9.92
N ARG A 162 -13.29 17.24 -9.78
CA ARG A 162 -14.51 17.48 -9.02
C ARG A 162 -14.23 17.77 -7.54
N GLN A 163 -13.29 17.03 -6.92
CA GLN A 163 -12.86 17.29 -5.54
C GLN A 163 -12.26 18.67 -5.36
N ASN A 164 -11.56 19.18 -6.38
CA ASN A 164 -10.96 20.51 -6.37
C ASN A 164 -11.91 21.63 -6.88
N GLY A 165 -13.16 21.30 -7.25
CA GLY A 165 -14.14 22.26 -7.75
C GLY A 165 -13.92 22.67 -9.21
N PHE A 166 -13.18 21.88 -9.99
CA PHE A 166 -12.88 22.12 -11.39
C PHE A 166 -13.60 21.13 -12.32
N GLU A 167 -13.73 21.54 -13.58
CA GLU A 167 -14.20 20.70 -14.66
C GLU A 167 -13.26 20.81 -15.87
N MET A 168 -13.15 19.72 -16.62
CA MET A 168 -12.38 19.67 -17.87
C MET A 168 -13.22 19.01 -18.96
N SER A 169 -13.15 19.55 -20.18
CA SER A 169 -13.88 18.97 -21.31
C SER A 169 -13.32 17.58 -21.69
N GLY A 170 -14.17 16.71 -22.22
CA GLY A 170 -13.75 15.37 -22.66
C GLY A 170 -12.55 15.38 -23.63
N PRO A 171 -12.51 16.27 -24.66
CA PRO A 171 -11.35 16.42 -25.53
C PRO A 171 -10.06 16.82 -24.79
N ALA A 172 -10.16 17.70 -23.77
CA ALA A 172 -9.00 18.12 -22.99
C ALA A 172 -8.47 16.98 -22.12
N ILE A 173 -9.35 16.20 -21.48
CA ILE A 173 -8.95 14.97 -20.73
C ILE A 173 -8.25 13.98 -21.68
N GLN A 174 -8.79 13.78 -22.88
CA GLN A 174 -8.18 12.89 -23.86
C GLN A 174 -6.78 13.35 -24.29
N LEU A 175 -6.61 14.66 -24.48
CA LEU A 175 -5.31 15.22 -24.82
C LEU A 175 -4.31 15.03 -23.67
N LEU A 176 -4.70 15.30 -22.42
CA LEU A 176 -3.89 15.12 -21.25
C LEU A 176 -3.43 13.66 -21.12
N VAL A 177 -4.34 12.69 -21.20
CA VAL A 177 -4.04 11.25 -21.14
C VAL A 177 -3.04 10.85 -22.22
N ARG A 178 -3.20 11.37 -23.45
CA ARG A 178 -2.29 11.08 -24.56
C ARG A 178 -0.90 11.70 -24.37
N LEU A 179 -0.81 12.95 -23.92
CA LEU A 179 0.46 13.66 -23.74
C LEU A 179 1.30 13.06 -22.61
N THR A 180 0.65 12.49 -21.61
CA THR A 180 1.30 11.84 -20.45
C THR A 180 1.49 10.33 -20.62
N ASN A 181 1.17 9.77 -21.79
CA ASN A 181 1.22 8.32 -22.03
C ASN A 181 0.50 7.49 -20.94
N MET A 182 -0.64 8.00 -20.46
CA MET A 182 -1.43 7.39 -19.36
C MET A 182 -0.69 7.30 -18.00
N SER A 183 0.41 8.00 -17.82
CA SER A 183 1.12 8.04 -16.52
C SER A 183 0.29 8.77 -15.48
N LEU A 184 -0.30 8.04 -14.52
CA LEU A 184 -1.08 8.65 -13.44
C LEU A 184 -0.26 9.66 -12.63
N THR A 185 0.98 9.36 -12.33
CA THR A 185 1.88 10.27 -11.61
C THR A 185 2.00 11.61 -12.32
N GLN A 186 2.24 11.59 -13.65
CA GLN A 186 2.32 12.82 -14.43
C GLN A 186 0.99 13.54 -14.52
N ILE A 187 -0.09 12.80 -14.80
CA ILE A 187 -1.45 13.38 -14.90
C ILE A 187 -1.82 14.09 -13.60
N MET A 188 -1.63 13.44 -12.46
CA MET A 188 -2.04 14.02 -11.19
C MET A 188 -1.16 15.20 -10.77
N SER A 189 0.13 15.16 -11.12
CA SER A 189 1.05 16.29 -10.92
C SER A 189 0.66 17.52 -11.76
N GLU A 190 0.06 17.33 -12.93
CA GLU A 190 -0.44 18.45 -13.76
C GLU A 190 -1.80 19.00 -13.27
N LEU A 191 -2.49 18.26 -12.40
CA LEU A 191 -3.80 18.63 -11.85
C LEU A 191 -3.71 19.23 -10.42
N ASP A 192 -2.54 19.19 -9.79
CA ASP A 192 -2.26 19.79 -8.47
C ASP A 192 -1.85 21.25 -8.61
#